data_517cd6d029cafffad2a360005e10a7c7
#
_entry.id   517cd6d029cafffad2a360005e10a7c7
#
_cell.length_a   1.000
_cell.length_b   1.000
_cell.length_c   1.000
_cell.angle_alpha   90.00
_cell.angle_beta   90.00
_cell.angle_gamma   90.00
#
_symmetry.space_group_name_H-M   'P 1'
#
loop_
_entity.id
_entity.type
_entity.pdbx_description
1 polymer ?
#
loop_
_entity_poly.entity_id
_entity_poly.type
_entity_poly.pdbx_seq_one_letter_code
_entity_poly.pdbx_strand_id
1 'polypeptide(L)'
;HTDDNHAWVEAWADGEWWFLGACEPEPVLNLGWFNANASRVLLTHTNAFGHYDGPEEVLVEGPNYTTINLTANYAPVSDVTVLVTDGDTPAEGAEVRFCIYNYGEFYPAVLKKTDAAGQASLTAGRGDMLAWASKDGKFAFGRISFGRDSLVTLRLADAWTDFPVAIDIVPPVPGGSEPEVSPGQRAENDRRFDYEDSLRTAYMDTFVKDGDPLLVASQGNHEVIGVFLERHPDARARELLESLSLKDLRDVTEEVLEDSYAASGSVLCPRVENEFLVPYKGWFLGSIPAAQQEALKAPGALEQFVRDSITVLDVPYAWRIPQSPISVWQTRRCYANGRDIFFVSLARTLGIEARKDPVTGKVQTLESGVWKDAALEDSSEPEGGYGTLRLSYHGAVVSDPEYYSHFTISRLENGVPQLLSFDDGELYTGGGSSFNARFSGGIPLKEGTYILTSGARLEDGSVPVTLQFFNISPGGNTVVELYLRGKGGLARSLRYGADADPARVTSVQAQ
;
A
#
# COMPACT_ATOMS: atom_id res chain seq x y z
N HIS A 1 -12.83 2.16 -0.48
CA HIS A 1 -11.69 2.39 -1.34
C HIS A 1 -10.42 2.36 -0.50
N THR A 2 -9.33 1.90 -1.10
CA THR A 2 -7.97 2.04 -0.59
C THR A 2 -7.35 3.33 -1.15
N ASP A 3 -6.21 3.74 -0.63
CA ASP A 3 -5.60 5.03 -0.89
C ASP A 3 -5.41 5.41 -2.37
N ASP A 4 -5.29 4.43 -3.24
CA ASP A 4 -4.98 4.58 -4.66
C ASP A 4 -6.16 4.30 -5.60
N ASN A 5 -7.34 4.01 -5.05
CA ASN A 5 -8.43 3.53 -5.87
C ASN A 5 -9.23 4.65 -6.54
N HIS A 6 -9.74 5.61 -5.77
CA HIS A 6 -10.49 6.74 -6.32
C HIS A 6 -10.50 7.93 -5.36
N ALA A 7 -10.37 9.12 -5.92
CA ALA A 7 -10.46 10.38 -5.22
C ALA A 7 -11.38 11.35 -5.96
N TRP A 8 -12.07 12.20 -5.21
CA TRP A 8 -12.93 13.26 -5.73
C TRP A 8 -12.81 14.51 -4.88
N VAL A 9 -13.46 15.57 -5.29
CA VAL A 9 -13.41 16.87 -4.63
C VAL A 9 -14.74 17.13 -3.91
N GLU A 10 -14.66 17.72 -2.73
CA GLU A 10 -15.82 18.32 -2.05
C GLU A 10 -15.65 19.82 -1.95
N ALA A 11 -16.76 20.54 -2.14
CA ALA A 11 -16.83 21.98 -2.01
C ALA A 11 -17.95 22.37 -1.04
N TRP A 12 -17.65 23.26 -0.09
CA TRP A 12 -18.65 23.82 0.81
C TRP A 12 -19.33 25.01 0.14
N ALA A 13 -20.64 24.91 -0.08
CA ALA A 13 -21.45 25.99 -0.63
C ALA A 13 -22.90 25.92 -0.08
N ASP A 14 -23.51 27.08 0.15
CA ASP A 14 -24.91 27.18 0.61
C ASP A 14 -25.23 26.44 1.91
N GLY A 15 -24.21 26.23 2.77
CA GLY A 15 -24.37 25.60 4.08
C GLY A 15 -24.29 24.08 4.07
N GLU A 16 -23.82 23.47 2.98
CA GLU A 16 -23.62 22.02 2.85
C GLU A 16 -22.41 21.67 1.97
N TRP A 17 -21.95 20.41 2.06
CA TRP A 17 -20.89 19.86 1.25
C TRP A 17 -21.46 19.27 -0.05
N TRP A 18 -20.83 19.63 -1.17
CA TRP A 18 -21.15 19.13 -2.50
C TRP A 18 -19.95 18.39 -3.04
N PHE A 19 -20.14 17.19 -3.58
CA PHE A 19 -19.07 16.50 -4.25
C PHE A 19 -19.15 16.61 -5.77
N LEU A 20 -18.01 16.48 -6.44
CA LEU A 20 -17.86 16.47 -7.89
C LEU A 20 -16.62 15.66 -8.29
N GLY A 21 -16.56 15.23 -9.53
CA GLY A 21 -15.38 14.58 -10.10
C GLY A 21 -14.20 15.54 -10.12
N ALA A 22 -12.98 15.02 -9.90
CA ALA A 22 -11.77 15.84 -9.89
C ALA A 22 -11.18 16.06 -11.30
N CYS A 23 -11.51 15.18 -12.25
CA CYS A 23 -10.87 15.11 -13.56
C CYS A 23 -11.82 15.34 -14.74
N GLU A 24 -13.12 15.31 -14.50
CA GLU A 24 -14.15 15.28 -15.55
C GLU A 24 -15.24 16.32 -15.24
N PRO A 25 -15.76 17.02 -16.24
CA PRO A 25 -16.88 17.92 -16.03
C PRO A 25 -18.14 17.13 -15.71
N GLU A 26 -18.87 17.57 -14.70
CA GLU A 26 -20.13 16.96 -14.29
C GLU A 26 -21.30 17.90 -14.60
N PRO A 27 -22.47 17.38 -15.00
CA PRO A 27 -23.61 18.20 -15.37
C PRO A 27 -24.24 18.92 -14.17
N VAL A 28 -24.14 18.35 -12.97
CA VAL A 28 -24.63 18.89 -11.70
C VAL A 28 -23.75 18.43 -10.54
N LEU A 29 -23.79 19.13 -9.42
CA LEU A 29 -23.12 18.72 -8.19
C LEU A 29 -23.76 17.45 -7.60
N ASN A 30 -23.02 16.73 -6.77
CA ASN A 30 -23.37 15.42 -6.22
C ASN A 30 -23.64 14.36 -7.29
N LEU A 31 -23.08 14.52 -8.46
CA LEU A 31 -23.11 13.54 -9.54
C LEU A 31 -21.68 13.30 -10.04
N GLY A 32 -21.37 12.06 -10.29
CA GLY A 32 -20.16 11.59 -10.90
C GLY A 32 -20.38 10.17 -11.38
N TRP A 33 -19.57 9.69 -12.34
CA TRP A 33 -19.63 8.30 -12.79
C TRP A 33 -19.48 7.28 -11.64
N PHE A 34 -18.90 7.73 -10.52
CA PHE A 34 -18.64 6.91 -9.33
C PHE A 34 -19.79 6.89 -8.33
N ASN A 35 -20.95 7.55 -8.56
CA ASN A 35 -22.05 7.63 -7.59
C ASN A 35 -22.50 6.27 -7.08
N ALA A 36 -22.68 5.30 -7.98
CA ALA A 36 -23.06 3.94 -7.60
C ALA A 36 -22.03 3.30 -6.66
N ASN A 37 -20.75 3.61 -6.82
CA ASN A 37 -19.68 3.14 -5.96
C ASN A 37 -19.60 3.93 -4.66
N ALA A 38 -19.73 5.25 -4.70
CA ALA A 38 -19.75 6.12 -3.52
C ALA A 38 -20.90 5.77 -2.57
N SER A 39 -22.09 5.41 -3.10
CA SER A 39 -23.25 5.02 -2.31
C SER A 39 -23.13 3.66 -1.58
N ARG A 40 -22.08 2.90 -1.84
CA ARG A 40 -21.79 1.60 -1.23
C ARG A 40 -20.36 1.46 -0.74
N VAL A 41 -19.72 2.55 -0.36
CA VAL A 41 -18.39 2.52 0.23
C VAL A 41 -18.40 1.92 1.63
N LEU A 42 -17.34 1.22 1.99
CA LEU A 42 -17.11 0.80 3.37
C LEU A 42 -16.51 1.95 4.19
N LEU A 43 -15.58 2.71 3.60
CA LEU A 43 -14.95 3.85 4.25
C LEU A 43 -14.62 4.93 3.22
N THR A 44 -14.99 6.17 3.53
CA THR A 44 -14.56 7.39 2.86
C THR A 44 -13.96 8.31 3.90
N HIS A 45 -12.80 8.85 3.63
CA HIS A 45 -12.10 9.74 4.56
C HIS A 45 -11.47 10.91 3.83
N THR A 46 -11.21 11.97 4.59
CA THR A 46 -10.42 13.11 4.11
C THR A 46 -9.44 13.56 5.19
N ASN A 47 -8.49 14.40 4.79
CA ASN A 47 -7.52 14.96 5.72
C ASN A 47 -7.80 16.45 5.93
N ALA A 48 -8.11 16.83 7.16
CA ALA A 48 -8.10 18.21 7.59
C ALA A 48 -6.66 18.59 7.96
N PHE A 49 -6.14 19.69 7.42
CA PHE A 49 -4.81 20.18 7.77
C PHE A 49 -4.88 20.96 9.07
N GLY A 50 -4.13 20.49 10.09
CA GLY A 50 -4.14 21.02 11.45
C GLY A 50 -5.06 20.23 12.37
N HIS A 51 -5.44 20.89 13.48
CA HIS A 51 -6.37 20.34 14.46
C HIS A 51 -7.81 20.41 13.92
N TYR A 52 -8.61 19.38 14.20
CA TYR A 52 -10.00 19.28 13.77
C TYR A 52 -10.95 19.23 14.98
N ASP A 53 -11.92 20.14 15.01
CA ASP A 53 -12.91 20.30 16.11
C ASP A 53 -14.35 19.93 15.66
N GLY A 54 -14.52 19.36 14.46
CA GLY A 54 -15.84 19.00 13.91
C GLY A 54 -16.44 17.74 14.55
N PRO A 55 -17.66 17.39 14.18
CA PRO A 55 -18.40 16.26 14.76
C PRO A 55 -18.02 14.90 14.16
N GLU A 56 -17.27 14.85 13.07
CA GLU A 56 -16.92 13.62 12.38
C GLU A 56 -15.94 12.77 13.19
N GLU A 57 -16.04 11.46 13.05
CA GLU A 57 -15.15 10.52 13.71
C GLU A 57 -13.71 10.74 13.25
N VAL A 58 -12.80 10.96 14.19
CA VAL A 58 -11.37 11.03 13.92
C VAL A 58 -10.81 9.61 13.77
N LEU A 59 -10.21 9.34 12.62
CA LEU A 59 -9.54 8.07 12.31
C LEU A 59 -8.06 8.10 12.69
N VAL A 60 -7.39 9.22 12.39
CA VAL A 60 -5.97 9.45 12.70
C VAL A 60 -5.78 10.90 13.12
N GLU A 61 -5.02 11.13 14.17
CA GLU A 61 -4.53 12.44 14.56
C GLU A 61 -3.03 12.49 14.39
N GLY A 62 -2.58 13.26 13.40
CA GLY A 62 -1.18 13.49 13.10
C GLY A 62 -0.70 14.85 13.65
N PRO A 63 0.61 15.13 13.59
CA PRO A 63 1.17 16.36 14.13
C PRO A 63 0.72 17.63 13.41
N ASN A 64 0.24 17.54 12.18
CA ASN A 64 -0.16 18.67 11.32
C ASN A 64 -1.39 18.36 10.45
N TYR A 65 -2.06 17.26 10.68
CA TYR A 65 -3.29 16.86 10.00
C TYR A 65 -4.13 15.95 10.87
N THR A 66 -5.42 15.88 10.56
CA THR A 66 -6.38 14.95 11.16
C THR A 66 -7.14 14.25 10.04
N THR A 67 -7.15 12.92 10.03
CA THR A 67 -7.96 12.15 9.09
C THR A 67 -9.33 11.91 9.71
N ILE A 68 -10.38 12.34 9.02
CA ILE A 68 -11.77 12.25 9.47
C ILE A 68 -12.60 11.33 8.58
N ASN A 69 -13.58 10.69 9.17
CA ASN A 69 -14.48 9.75 8.52
C ASN A 69 -15.68 10.49 7.91
N LEU A 70 -15.82 10.44 6.59
CA LEU A 70 -16.93 11.05 5.86
C LEU A 70 -17.91 10.04 5.27
N THR A 71 -17.82 8.78 5.64
CA THR A 71 -18.62 7.70 5.05
C THR A 71 -20.10 7.97 5.13
N ALA A 72 -20.59 8.57 6.22
CA ALA A 72 -22.00 8.90 6.43
C ALA A 72 -22.57 9.90 5.40
N ASN A 73 -21.71 10.70 4.76
CA ASN A 73 -22.14 11.63 3.71
C ASN A 73 -22.54 10.91 2.40
N TYR A 74 -22.09 9.67 2.21
CA TYR A 74 -22.23 8.93 0.95
C TYR A 74 -23.06 7.66 1.08
N ALA A 75 -22.95 6.94 2.20
CA ALA A 75 -23.54 5.63 2.36
C ALA A 75 -24.20 5.46 3.74
N PRO A 76 -25.19 4.58 3.88
CA PRO A 76 -25.71 4.18 5.18
C PRO A 76 -24.62 3.53 6.03
N VAL A 77 -24.42 4.03 7.24
CA VAL A 77 -23.38 3.56 8.17
C VAL A 77 -23.94 2.82 9.37
N SER A 78 -23.08 2.15 10.10
CA SER A 78 -23.32 1.64 11.45
C SER A 78 -22.01 1.54 12.22
N ASP A 79 -22.11 1.44 13.55
CA ASP A 79 -20.97 1.32 14.47
C ASP A 79 -20.76 -0.15 14.82
N VAL A 80 -19.47 -0.55 14.90
CA VAL A 80 -19.06 -1.85 15.45
C VAL A 80 -17.93 -1.63 16.44
N THR A 81 -18.05 -2.25 17.61
CA THR A 81 -17.00 -2.30 18.63
C THR A 81 -16.28 -3.65 18.56
N VAL A 82 -14.96 -3.63 18.53
CA VAL A 82 -14.10 -4.79 18.69
C VAL A 82 -13.57 -4.82 20.12
N LEU A 83 -13.90 -5.87 20.87
CA LEU A 83 -13.35 -6.16 22.19
C LEU A 83 -12.19 -7.13 22.02
N VAL A 84 -10.99 -6.71 22.41
CA VAL A 84 -9.80 -7.56 22.41
C VAL A 84 -9.49 -8.03 23.83
N THR A 85 -9.25 -9.33 23.99
CA THR A 85 -8.88 -9.93 25.28
C THR A 85 -7.65 -10.81 25.15
N ASP A 86 -6.86 -10.90 26.23
CA ASP A 86 -5.80 -11.91 26.41
C ASP A 86 -6.27 -12.84 27.55
N GLY A 87 -6.67 -14.05 27.21
CA GLY A 87 -7.48 -14.87 28.09
C GLY A 87 -8.81 -14.19 28.40
N ASP A 88 -9.12 -13.97 29.69
CA ASP A 88 -10.33 -13.29 30.15
C ASP A 88 -10.11 -11.81 30.49
N THR A 89 -8.89 -11.29 30.28
CA THR A 89 -8.53 -9.90 30.61
C THR A 89 -8.65 -9.02 29.38
N PRO A 90 -9.30 -7.83 29.48
CA PRO A 90 -9.27 -6.84 28.41
C PRO A 90 -7.84 -6.45 28.04
N ALA A 91 -7.53 -6.41 26.76
CA ALA A 91 -6.21 -6.10 26.26
C ALA A 91 -6.13 -4.60 25.89
N GLU A 92 -5.83 -3.74 26.89
CA GLU A 92 -5.59 -2.31 26.67
C GLU A 92 -4.38 -2.09 25.76
N GLY A 93 -4.47 -1.13 24.83
CA GLY A 93 -3.38 -0.76 23.91
C GLY A 93 -3.09 -1.79 22.82
N ALA A 94 -3.93 -2.82 22.65
CA ALA A 94 -3.83 -3.72 21.52
C ALA A 94 -4.09 -2.95 20.21
N GLU A 95 -3.30 -3.21 19.19
CA GLU A 95 -3.54 -2.67 17.86
C GLU A 95 -4.70 -3.42 17.20
N VAL A 96 -5.69 -2.68 16.69
CA VAL A 96 -6.82 -3.22 15.91
C VAL A 96 -6.79 -2.61 14.52
N ARG A 97 -6.60 -3.43 13.53
CA ARG A 97 -6.65 -3.10 12.11
C ARG A 97 -8.04 -3.44 11.57
N PHE A 98 -8.76 -2.45 11.08
CA PHE A 98 -9.98 -2.63 10.33
C PHE A 98 -9.63 -2.73 8.85
N CYS A 99 -9.71 -3.93 8.30
CA CYS A 99 -9.20 -4.23 6.97
C CYS A 99 -10.33 -4.40 5.96
N ILE A 100 -10.20 -3.72 4.83
CA ILE A 100 -11.06 -3.89 3.66
C ILE A 100 -10.41 -4.94 2.76
N TYR A 101 -11.20 -5.90 2.24
CA TYR A 101 -10.69 -6.79 1.20
C TYR A 101 -10.63 -6.03 -0.11
N ASN A 102 -9.40 -5.76 -0.56
CA ASN A 102 -9.14 -5.06 -1.80
C ASN A 102 -8.09 -5.82 -2.60
N TYR A 103 -8.43 -6.18 -3.84
CA TYR A 103 -7.63 -7.13 -4.61
C TYR A 103 -7.42 -8.43 -3.81
N GLY A 104 -6.25 -9.03 -3.83
CA GLY A 104 -5.95 -10.28 -3.13
C GLY A 104 -5.55 -10.13 -1.65
N GLU A 105 -5.84 -8.99 -0.98
CA GLU A 105 -5.40 -8.74 0.38
C GLU A 105 -6.49 -8.18 1.31
N PHE A 106 -6.25 -8.27 2.61
CA PHE A 106 -6.94 -7.50 3.63
C PHE A 106 -6.15 -6.23 3.94
N TYR A 107 -6.42 -5.18 3.16
CA TYR A 107 -5.80 -3.88 3.32
C TYR A 107 -6.26 -3.19 4.61
N PRO A 108 -5.34 -2.81 5.52
CA PRO A 108 -5.69 -2.15 6.77
C PRO A 108 -6.09 -0.68 6.50
N ALA A 109 -7.39 -0.43 6.37
CA ALA A 109 -7.92 0.91 6.08
C ALA A 109 -7.92 1.83 7.30
N VAL A 110 -8.11 1.29 8.52
CA VAL A 110 -8.08 2.05 9.78
C VAL A 110 -7.31 1.26 10.82
N LEU A 111 -6.49 1.99 11.58
CA LEU A 111 -5.74 1.48 12.70
C LEU A 111 -6.16 2.19 13.98
N LYS A 112 -6.58 1.44 14.99
CA LYS A 112 -6.90 1.98 16.31
C LYS A 112 -6.20 1.17 17.41
N LYS A 113 -6.01 1.80 18.57
CA LYS A 113 -5.60 1.09 19.79
C LYS A 113 -6.80 0.92 20.70
N THR A 114 -6.87 -0.23 21.36
CA THR A 114 -7.92 -0.47 22.36
C THR A 114 -7.74 0.40 23.59
N ASP A 115 -8.87 0.82 24.18
CA ASP A 115 -8.94 1.54 25.44
C ASP A 115 -8.70 0.62 26.66
N ALA A 116 -8.86 1.15 27.87
CA ALA A 116 -8.70 0.40 29.13
C ALA A 116 -9.71 -0.74 29.30
N ALA A 117 -10.85 -0.70 28.57
CA ALA A 117 -11.80 -1.80 28.52
C ALA A 117 -11.49 -2.82 27.42
N GLY A 118 -10.37 -2.66 26.70
CA GLY A 118 -9.98 -3.52 25.60
C GLY A 118 -10.78 -3.27 24.31
N GLN A 119 -11.39 -2.09 24.15
CA GLN A 119 -12.34 -1.79 23.08
C GLN A 119 -11.77 -0.81 22.05
N ALA A 120 -12.06 -1.06 20.77
CA ALA A 120 -11.86 -0.14 19.67
C ALA A 120 -13.11 -0.15 18.77
N SER A 121 -13.63 1.03 18.44
CA SER A 121 -14.86 1.16 17.64
C SER A 121 -14.58 1.88 16.33
N LEU A 122 -15.39 1.57 15.31
CA LEU A 122 -15.37 2.22 14.01
C LEU A 122 -16.79 2.37 13.48
N THR A 123 -17.06 3.51 12.86
CA THR A 123 -18.23 3.75 12.03
C THR A 123 -17.89 3.44 10.58
N ALA A 124 -18.66 2.60 9.88
CA ALA A 124 -18.39 2.28 8.47
C ALA A 124 -19.68 1.96 7.70
N GLY A 125 -19.57 1.91 6.38
CA GLY A 125 -20.66 1.47 5.49
C GLY A 125 -21.10 0.03 5.78
N ARG A 126 -22.37 -0.27 5.59
CA ARG A 126 -23.02 -1.54 5.97
C ARG A 126 -22.58 -2.71 5.11
N GLY A 127 -21.37 -3.15 5.29
CA GLY A 127 -20.74 -4.30 4.63
C GLY A 127 -19.78 -5.01 5.58
N ASP A 128 -18.97 -5.89 5.05
CA ASP A 128 -18.06 -6.71 5.84
C ASP A 128 -16.61 -6.19 5.75
N MET A 129 -15.92 -6.16 6.89
CA MET A 129 -14.49 -5.99 7.02
C MET A 129 -13.87 -7.17 7.78
N LEU A 130 -12.55 -7.27 7.76
CA LEU A 130 -11.79 -8.09 8.70
C LEU A 130 -11.25 -7.19 9.81
N ALA A 131 -11.50 -7.54 11.08
CA ALA A 131 -10.74 -7.01 12.19
C ALA A 131 -9.55 -7.91 12.48
N TRP A 132 -8.34 -7.33 12.52
CA TRP A 132 -7.12 -7.99 12.95
C TRP A 132 -6.60 -7.30 14.20
N ALA A 133 -6.53 -8.02 15.31
CA ALA A 133 -6.00 -7.51 16.58
C ALA A 133 -4.63 -8.12 16.85
N SER A 134 -3.68 -7.32 17.36
CA SER A 134 -2.36 -7.81 17.76
C SER A 134 -1.82 -7.08 19.00
N LYS A 135 -1.08 -7.82 19.83
CA LYS A 135 -0.37 -7.29 20.99
C LYS A 135 0.69 -8.30 21.45
N ASP A 136 1.90 -7.81 21.71
CA ASP A 136 3.01 -8.60 22.29
C ASP A 136 3.28 -9.92 21.54
N GLY A 137 3.21 -9.90 20.20
CA GLY A 137 3.41 -11.05 19.33
C GLY A 137 2.20 -11.98 19.18
N LYS A 138 1.19 -11.85 20.02
CA LYS A 138 -0.09 -12.55 19.90
C LYS A 138 -1.02 -11.82 18.92
N PHE A 139 -1.94 -12.55 18.31
CA PHE A 139 -2.93 -11.99 17.40
C PHE A 139 -4.25 -12.75 17.43
N ALA A 140 -5.28 -12.10 16.90
CA ALA A 140 -6.58 -12.69 16.61
C ALA A 140 -7.22 -11.93 15.46
N PHE A 141 -8.06 -12.58 14.67
CA PHE A 141 -8.81 -11.93 13.61
C PHE A 141 -10.21 -12.51 13.44
N GLY A 142 -11.07 -11.72 12.82
CA GLY A 142 -12.42 -12.19 12.51
C GLY A 142 -13.14 -11.22 11.60
N ARG A 143 -14.13 -11.73 10.87
CA ARG A 143 -15.03 -10.88 10.11
C ARG A 143 -15.88 -10.05 11.05
N ILE A 144 -16.06 -8.79 10.70
CA ILE A 144 -17.04 -7.88 11.29
C ILE A 144 -18.02 -7.45 10.21
N SER A 145 -19.32 -7.42 10.54
CA SER A 145 -20.38 -7.10 9.59
C SER A 145 -21.12 -5.85 10.06
N PHE A 146 -20.78 -4.70 9.48
CA PHE A 146 -21.46 -3.44 9.77
C PHE A 146 -22.95 -3.51 9.39
N GLY A 147 -23.82 -3.12 10.32
CA GLY A 147 -25.28 -3.25 10.21
C GLY A 147 -25.84 -4.57 10.71
N ARG A 148 -25.01 -5.52 11.14
CA ARG A 148 -25.42 -6.79 11.77
C ARG A 148 -24.79 -6.99 13.13
N ASP A 149 -23.47 -6.74 13.23
CA ASP A 149 -22.73 -6.82 14.48
C ASP A 149 -22.72 -5.46 15.16
N SER A 150 -22.81 -5.44 16.49
CA SER A 150 -22.56 -4.26 17.33
C SER A 150 -21.30 -4.45 18.18
N LEU A 151 -21.00 -5.71 18.55
CA LEU A 151 -19.82 -6.08 19.33
C LEU A 151 -19.24 -7.39 18.78
N VAL A 152 -17.92 -7.38 18.56
CA VAL A 152 -17.16 -8.56 18.15
C VAL A 152 -16.01 -8.76 19.12
N THR A 153 -15.88 -9.95 19.71
CA THR A 153 -14.77 -10.28 20.63
C THR A 153 -13.67 -11.03 19.89
N LEU A 154 -12.44 -10.57 20.03
CA LEU A 154 -11.22 -11.22 19.55
C LEU A 154 -10.35 -11.60 20.74
N ARG A 155 -10.05 -12.88 20.91
CA ARG A 155 -9.15 -13.39 21.94
C ARG A 155 -7.78 -13.64 21.33
N LEU A 156 -6.76 -12.96 21.85
CA LEU A 156 -5.38 -13.07 21.39
C LEU A 156 -4.84 -14.49 21.63
N ALA A 157 -4.12 -15.01 20.63
CA ALA A 157 -3.42 -16.27 20.68
C ALA A 157 -2.03 -16.13 20.03
N ASP A 158 -1.10 -16.98 20.46
CA ASP A 158 0.27 -17.05 19.94
C ASP A 158 0.48 -18.16 18.91
N ALA A 159 -0.59 -18.92 18.62
CA ALA A 159 -0.59 -20.01 17.66
C ALA A 159 -1.68 -19.84 16.60
N TRP A 160 -1.47 -20.38 15.42
CA TRP A 160 -2.41 -20.45 14.30
C TRP A 160 -2.82 -21.88 14.00
N THR A 161 -3.83 -22.04 13.14
CA THR A 161 -4.24 -23.38 12.66
C THR A 161 -3.49 -23.72 11.38
N ASP A 162 -3.16 -25.00 11.19
CA ASP A 162 -2.62 -25.52 9.93
C ASP A 162 -3.68 -25.67 8.83
N PHE A 163 -4.94 -25.31 9.13
CA PHE A 163 -6.05 -25.42 8.17
C PHE A 163 -6.35 -24.07 7.53
N PRO A 164 -6.74 -24.08 6.25
CA PRO A 164 -7.23 -22.86 5.58
C PRO A 164 -8.46 -22.31 6.29
N VAL A 165 -8.45 -21.00 6.55
CA VAL A 165 -9.58 -20.27 7.14
C VAL A 165 -10.39 -19.62 6.02
N ALA A 166 -11.67 -19.98 5.91
CA ALA A 166 -12.58 -19.43 4.92
C ALA A 166 -13.37 -18.26 5.49
N ILE A 167 -13.35 -17.11 4.78
CA ILE A 167 -14.05 -15.90 5.17
C ILE A 167 -14.79 -15.37 3.95
N ASP A 168 -16.11 -15.19 4.05
CA ASP A 168 -16.89 -14.57 2.98
C ASP A 168 -17.07 -13.08 3.32
N ILE A 169 -16.68 -12.23 2.39
CA ILE A 169 -16.79 -10.77 2.50
C ILE A 169 -17.94 -10.31 1.61
N VAL A 170 -18.91 -9.64 2.20
CA VAL A 170 -20.09 -9.09 1.51
C VAL A 170 -19.94 -7.56 1.46
N PRO A 171 -19.97 -6.95 0.28
CA PRO A 171 -19.90 -5.51 0.15
C PRO A 171 -21.19 -4.83 0.63
N PRO A 172 -21.20 -3.51 0.93
CA PRO A 172 -22.41 -2.76 1.18
C PRO A 172 -23.38 -2.81 -0.01
N VAL A 173 -24.66 -2.76 0.31
CA VAL A 173 -25.70 -2.61 -0.73
C VAL A 173 -25.73 -1.15 -1.19
N PRO A 174 -25.85 -0.88 -2.50
CA PRO A 174 -25.98 0.49 -3.00
C PRO A 174 -27.15 1.21 -2.34
N GLY A 175 -26.93 2.45 -1.92
CA GLY A 175 -27.94 3.34 -1.36
C GLY A 175 -27.84 4.73 -2.00
N GLY A 176 -28.88 5.54 -1.84
CA GLY A 176 -28.91 6.91 -2.38
C GLY A 176 -29.63 7.04 -3.72
N SER A 177 -30.03 8.27 -4.04
CA SER A 177 -30.63 8.66 -5.32
C SER A 177 -29.67 9.57 -6.08
N GLU A 178 -29.54 9.37 -7.38
CA GLU A 178 -28.79 10.29 -8.21
C GLU A 178 -29.59 11.59 -8.43
N PRO A 179 -28.91 12.76 -8.53
CA PRO A 179 -29.57 14.01 -8.89
C PRO A 179 -30.19 13.93 -10.28
N GLU A 180 -31.33 14.60 -10.46
CA GLU A 180 -31.93 14.74 -11.78
C GLU A 180 -31.10 15.69 -12.67
N VAL A 181 -30.87 15.29 -13.91
CA VAL A 181 -30.12 16.06 -14.90
C VAL A 181 -31.03 16.42 -16.05
N SER A 182 -31.25 17.71 -16.26
CA SER A 182 -32.02 18.21 -17.40
C SER A 182 -31.26 18.02 -18.75
N PRO A 183 -31.98 17.94 -19.87
CA PRO A 183 -31.34 17.87 -21.21
C PRO A 183 -30.39 19.02 -21.49
N GLY A 184 -30.70 20.24 -21.00
CA GLY A 184 -29.83 21.41 -21.16
C GLY A 184 -28.51 21.29 -20.40
N GLN A 185 -28.55 20.76 -19.16
CA GLN A 185 -27.34 20.50 -18.38
C GLN A 185 -26.46 19.42 -19.01
N ARG A 186 -27.08 18.36 -19.58
CA ARG A 186 -26.33 17.35 -20.35
C ARG A 186 -25.64 17.96 -21.55
N ALA A 187 -26.37 18.71 -22.37
CA ALA A 187 -25.79 19.33 -23.56
C ALA A 187 -24.66 20.33 -23.25
N GLU A 188 -24.73 21.02 -22.11
CA GLU A 188 -23.65 21.86 -21.63
C GLU A 188 -22.45 21.04 -21.19
N ASN A 189 -22.68 19.95 -20.49
CA ASN A 189 -21.62 19.05 -20.06
C ASN A 189 -20.91 18.39 -21.25
N ASP A 190 -21.64 17.94 -22.26
CA ASP A 190 -21.10 17.37 -23.49
C ASP A 190 -20.15 18.37 -24.20
N ARG A 191 -20.55 19.66 -24.25
CA ARG A 191 -19.68 20.71 -24.81
C ARG A 191 -18.40 20.94 -24.00
N ARG A 192 -18.44 20.78 -22.67
CA ARG A 192 -17.25 20.85 -21.82
C ARG A 192 -16.33 19.67 -22.08
N PHE A 193 -16.88 18.46 -22.20
CA PHE A 193 -16.11 17.28 -22.58
C PHE A 193 -15.42 17.45 -23.94
N ASP A 194 -16.15 17.86 -24.96
CA ASP A 194 -15.60 18.10 -26.28
C ASP A 194 -14.44 19.11 -26.25
N TYR A 195 -14.57 20.16 -25.44
CA TYR A 195 -13.52 21.16 -25.27
C TYR A 195 -12.29 20.57 -24.57
N GLU A 196 -12.46 19.84 -23.49
CA GLU A 196 -11.35 19.19 -22.77
C GLU A 196 -10.66 18.12 -23.61
N ASP A 197 -11.41 17.33 -24.36
CA ASP A 197 -10.85 16.36 -25.29
C ASP A 197 -10.04 17.01 -26.39
N SER A 198 -10.47 18.19 -26.86
CA SER A 198 -9.70 18.97 -27.85
C SER A 198 -8.35 19.42 -27.27
N LEU A 199 -8.31 19.88 -26.01
CA LEU A 199 -7.08 20.27 -25.33
C LEU A 199 -6.15 19.08 -25.10
N ARG A 200 -6.71 17.95 -24.64
CA ARG A 200 -5.98 16.70 -24.42
C ARG A 200 -5.37 16.19 -25.71
N THR A 201 -6.15 16.15 -26.78
CA THR A 201 -5.70 15.72 -28.10
C THR A 201 -4.58 16.62 -28.63
N ALA A 202 -4.75 17.94 -28.55
CA ALA A 202 -3.72 18.87 -28.95
C ALA A 202 -2.41 18.69 -28.16
N TYR A 203 -2.50 18.40 -26.86
CA TYR A 203 -1.32 18.09 -26.04
C TYR A 203 -0.67 16.77 -26.46
N MET A 204 -1.45 15.70 -26.64
CA MET A 204 -0.93 14.39 -27.07
C MET A 204 -0.32 14.43 -28.48
N ASP A 205 -0.77 15.34 -29.33
CA ASP A 205 -0.19 15.51 -30.66
C ASP A 205 1.21 16.13 -30.65
N THR A 206 1.63 16.71 -29.53
CA THR A 206 3.02 17.17 -29.33
C THR A 206 3.99 16.03 -29.03
N PHE A 207 3.50 14.84 -28.67
CA PHE A 207 4.35 13.72 -28.27
C PHE A 207 5.12 13.15 -29.45
N VAL A 208 6.37 12.73 -29.19
CA VAL A 208 7.16 11.95 -30.16
C VAL A 208 6.52 10.59 -30.35
N LYS A 209 6.17 10.26 -31.59
CA LYS A 209 5.46 9.00 -31.94
C LYS A 209 6.39 7.92 -32.49
N ASP A 210 7.52 8.31 -33.06
CA ASP A 210 8.49 7.41 -33.70
C ASP A 210 9.94 7.84 -33.38
N GLY A 211 10.88 6.90 -33.41
CA GLY A 211 12.30 7.19 -33.23
C GLY A 211 12.90 6.57 -31.97
N ASP A 212 13.64 7.36 -31.17
CA ASP A 212 14.28 6.87 -29.95
C ASP A 212 13.22 6.39 -28.92
N PRO A 213 13.27 5.13 -28.46
CA PRO A 213 12.31 4.59 -27.51
C PRO A 213 12.16 5.40 -26.22
N LEU A 214 13.23 6.03 -25.74
CA LEU A 214 13.18 6.87 -24.53
C LEU A 214 12.38 8.15 -24.76
N LEU A 215 12.49 8.77 -25.96
CA LEU A 215 11.71 9.94 -26.31
C LEU A 215 10.22 9.58 -26.49
N VAL A 216 9.93 8.45 -27.10
CA VAL A 216 8.55 7.96 -27.25
C VAL A 216 7.93 7.68 -25.88
N ALA A 217 8.67 6.99 -24.99
CA ALA A 217 8.21 6.63 -23.67
C ALA A 217 8.00 7.83 -22.74
N SER A 218 8.78 8.90 -22.92
CA SER A 218 8.71 10.12 -22.10
C SER A 218 7.47 10.99 -22.41
N GLN A 219 6.75 10.74 -23.51
CA GLN A 219 5.52 11.46 -23.88
C GLN A 219 5.71 13.00 -23.86
N GLY A 220 4.96 13.71 -22.99
CA GLY A 220 5.05 15.17 -22.87
C GLY A 220 6.38 15.71 -22.34
N ASN A 221 7.23 14.85 -21.76
CA ASN A 221 8.54 15.22 -21.23
C ASN A 221 9.69 15.02 -22.25
N HIS A 222 9.36 14.74 -23.51
CA HIS A 222 10.34 14.40 -24.54
C HIS A 222 11.37 15.49 -24.80
N GLU A 223 11.02 16.76 -24.60
CA GLU A 223 11.96 17.88 -24.75
C GLU A 223 13.06 17.84 -23.69
N VAL A 224 12.72 17.60 -22.42
CA VAL A 224 13.69 17.48 -21.32
C VAL A 224 14.61 16.30 -21.56
N ILE A 225 14.04 15.12 -21.89
CA ILE A 225 14.81 13.91 -22.17
C ILE A 225 15.71 14.10 -23.41
N GLY A 226 15.21 14.74 -24.47
CA GLY A 226 15.97 15.03 -25.68
C GLY A 226 17.15 15.95 -25.43
N VAL A 227 16.93 17.09 -24.74
CA VAL A 227 18.00 18.03 -24.37
C VAL A 227 19.06 17.35 -23.49
N PHE A 228 18.66 16.50 -22.55
CA PHE A 228 19.58 15.75 -21.71
C PHE A 228 20.44 14.79 -22.53
N LEU A 229 19.85 14.01 -23.46
CA LEU A 229 20.59 13.09 -24.34
C LEU A 229 21.50 13.83 -25.33
N GLU A 230 21.11 15.01 -25.83
CA GLU A 230 21.98 15.84 -26.68
C GLU A 230 23.19 16.36 -25.91
N ARG A 231 23.02 16.75 -24.65
CA ARG A 231 24.12 17.22 -23.78
C ARG A 231 25.04 16.10 -23.33
N HIS A 232 24.50 14.92 -23.11
CA HIS A 232 25.20 13.73 -22.62
C HIS A 232 25.02 12.53 -23.57
N PRO A 233 25.68 12.51 -24.74
CA PRO A 233 25.50 11.48 -25.76
C PRO A 233 26.28 10.19 -25.45
N ASP A 234 26.34 9.77 -24.21
CA ASP A 234 27.10 8.60 -23.75
C ASP A 234 26.22 7.50 -23.15
N ALA A 235 26.82 6.33 -22.88
CA ALA A 235 26.11 5.17 -22.33
C ALA A 235 25.55 5.42 -20.93
N ARG A 236 26.23 6.24 -20.11
CA ARG A 236 25.80 6.53 -18.74
C ARG A 236 24.49 7.30 -18.70
N ALA A 237 24.31 8.26 -19.61
CA ALA A 237 23.05 9.02 -19.71
C ALA A 237 21.90 8.08 -20.09
N ARG A 238 22.12 7.17 -21.03
CA ARG A 238 21.09 6.18 -21.40
C ARG A 238 20.77 5.22 -20.26
N GLU A 239 21.80 4.70 -19.59
CA GLU A 239 21.64 3.83 -18.42
C GLU A 239 20.81 4.53 -17.30
N LEU A 240 21.06 5.83 -17.05
CA LEU A 240 20.25 6.61 -16.11
C LEU A 240 18.78 6.63 -16.53
N LEU A 241 18.50 6.98 -17.79
CA LEU A 241 17.12 7.07 -18.28
C LEU A 241 16.42 5.71 -18.32
N GLU A 242 17.12 4.65 -18.69
CA GLU A 242 16.62 3.27 -18.69
C GLU A 242 16.36 2.74 -17.26
N SER A 243 17.01 3.32 -16.25
CA SER A 243 16.77 2.99 -14.84
C SER A 243 15.51 3.64 -14.25
N LEU A 244 14.91 4.61 -14.97
CA LEU A 244 13.70 5.30 -14.54
C LEU A 244 12.45 4.50 -14.90
N SER A 245 11.44 4.61 -14.06
CA SER A 245 10.10 4.12 -14.41
C SER A 245 9.51 4.94 -15.56
N LEU A 246 8.52 4.38 -16.27
CA LEU A 246 7.79 5.14 -17.29
C LEU A 246 7.13 6.41 -16.72
N LYS A 247 6.67 6.35 -15.46
CA LYS A 247 6.15 7.53 -14.77
C LYS A 247 7.22 8.59 -14.60
N ASP A 248 8.40 8.20 -14.11
CA ASP A 248 9.49 9.15 -13.88
C ASP A 248 10.04 9.74 -15.20
N LEU A 249 10.11 8.96 -16.26
CA LEU A 249 10.47 9.47 -17.59
C LEU A 249 9.53 10.59 -18.07
N ARG A 250 8.25 10.53 -17.67
CA ARG A 250 7.23 11.51 -18.09
C ARG A 250 7.22 12.81 -17.29
N ASP A 251 7.88 12.86 -16.14
CA ASP A 251 7.82 14.01 -15.23
C ASP A 251 9.16 14.40 -14.56
N VAL A 252 10.23 13.65 -14.79
CA VAL A 252 11.55 13.98 -14.23
C VAL A 252 12.05 15.34 -14.77
N THR A 253 12.61 16.14 -13.87
CA THR A 253 13.15 17.44 -14.24
C THR A 253 14.62 17.36 -14.68
N GLU A 254 15.07 18.34 -15.45
CA GLU A 254 16.47 18.45 -15.89
C GLU A 254 17.43 18.46 -14.70
N GLU A 255 17.10 19.20 -13.63
CA GLU A 255 17.97 19.29 -12.43
C GLU A 255 18.17 17.93 -11.76
N VAL A 256 17.15 17.08 -11.70
CA VAL A 256 17.24 15.74 -11.14
C VAL A 256 18.09 14.83 -12.02
N LEU A 257 17.96 14.93 -13.33
CA LEU A 257 18.79 14.17 -14.28
C LEU A 257 20.27 14.56 -14.17
N GLU A 258 20.57 15.88 -14.18
CA GLU A 258 21.93 16.38 -14.06
C GLU A 258 22.58 16.00 -12.72
N ASP A 259 21.84 16.12 -11.63
CA ASP A 259 22.30 15.70 -10.29
C ASP A 259 22.65 14.22 -10.23
N SER A 260 21.80 13.38 -10.82
CA SER A 260 22.01 11.93 -10.86
C SER A 260 23.14 11.51 -11.80
N TYR A 261 23.26 12.18 -12.95
CA TYR A 261 24.31 11.94 -13.91
C TYR A 261 25.69 12.32 -13.37
N ALA A 262 25.80 13.46 -12.70
CA ALA A 262 27.05 13.97 -12.13
C ALA A 262 27.57 13.14 -10.94
N ALA A 263 26.71 12.38 -10.28
CA ALA A 263 27.10 11.59 -9.11
C ALA A 263 28.07 10.45 -9.47
N SER A 264 29.04 10.19 -8.63
CA SER A 264 30.08 9.16 -8.84
C SER A 264 29.64 7.73 -8.53
N GLY A 265 28.44 7.52 -7.97
CA GLY A 265 27.91 6.20 -7.58
C GLY A 265 27.54 5.33 -8.77
N SER A 266 27.49 4.01 -8.53
CA SER A 266 27.04 3.01 -9.51
C SER A 266 25.51 3.01 -9.69
N VAL A 267 24.75 3.35 -8.64
CA VAL A 267 23.29 3.44 -8.73
C VAL A 267 22.88 4.82 -9.24
N LEU A 268 22.47 4.86 -10.50
CA LEU A 268 22.12 6.10 -11.18
C LEU A 268 20.68 6.57 -10.86
N CYS A 269 19.74 5.64 -10.73
CA CYS A 269 18.34 5.95 -10.47
C CYS A 269 18.18 6.87 -9.23
N PRO A 270 17.57 8.06 -9.38
CA PRO A 270 17.34 8.96 -8.25
C PRO A 270 16.25 8.45 -7.30
N ARG A 271 15.31 7.63 -7.79
CA ARG A 271 14.18 7.16 -7.02
C ARG A 271 14.56 6.00 -6.10
N VAL A 272 14.03 6.02 -4.91
CA VAL A 272 14.14 4.91 -3.94
C VAL A 272 12.82 4.14 -3.86
N GLU A 273 11.69 4.84 -3.74
CA GLU A 273 10.35 4.22 -3.62
C GLU A 273 9.29 5.08 -4.36
N ASN A 274 8.63 5.98 -3.66
CA ASN A 274 7.54 6.80 -4.20
C ASN A 274 7.65 8.28 -3.77
N GLU A 275 8.83 8.71 -3.34
CA GLU A 275 9.11 10.08 -2.94
C GLU A 275 9.05 11.06 -4.12
N PHE A 276 8.86 12.34 -3.83
CA PHE A 276 9.12 13.40 -4.78
C PHE A 276 10.59 13.41 -5.19
N LEU A 277 10.86 13.35 -6.49
CA LEU A 277 12.22 13.45 -7.00
C LEU A 277 12.74 14.87 -6.82
N VAL A 278 13.90 14.97 -6.17
CA VAL A 278 14.64 16.22 -5.97
C VAL A 278 16.12 15.97 -6.21
N PRO A 279 16.90 16.99 -6.61
CA PRO A 279 18.34 16.87 -6.82
C PRO A 279 19.06 16.77 -5.46
N TYR A 280 19.04 15.60 -4.84
CA TYR A 280 19.53 15.42 -3.47
C TYR A 280 21.01 15.08 -3.37
N LYS A 281 21.62 14.48 -4.42
CA LYS A 281 22.99 13.99 -4.34
C LYS A 281 23.98 15.14 -4.22
N GLY A 282 23.91 16.11 -5.11
CA GLY A 282 24.74 17.33 -5.07
C GLY A 282 24.45 18.16 -3.82
N TRP A 283 23.17 18.22 -3.42
CA TRP A 283 22.80 18.91 -2.19
C TRP A 283 23.45 18.31 -0.94
N PHE A 284 23.46 16.98 -0.78
CA PHE A 284 24.12 16.31 0.34
C PHE A 284 25.63 16.53 0.29
N LEU A 285 26.27 16.36 -0.88
CA LEU A 285 27.71 16.57 -1.03
C LEU A 285 28.11 18.02 -0.69
N GLY A 286 27.27 19.00 -0.99
CA GLY A 286 27.49 20.40 -0.66
C GLY A 286 27.16 20.77 0.78
N SER A 287 26.25 20.07 1.42
CA SER A 287 25.74 20.40 2.76
C SER A 287 26.43 19.64 3.90
N ILE A 288 26.99 18.46 3.62
CA ILE A 288 27.67 17.62 4.61
C ILE A 288 29.18 17.90 4.54
N PRO A 289 29.85 18.23 5.66
CA PRO A 289 31.31 18.40 5.68
C PRO A 289 32.03 17.14 5.18
N ALA A 290 33.09 17.32 4.37
CA ALA A 290 33.81 16.20 3.76
C ALA A 290 34.32 15.16 4.79
N ALA A 291 34.80 15.62 5.96
CA ALA A 291 35.21 14.71 7.03
C ALA A 291 34.06 13.84 7.56
N GLN A 292 32.83 14.39 7.62
CA GLN A 292 31.64 13.64 8.00
C GLN A 292 31.22 12.67 6.89
N GLN A 293 31.30 13.08 5.62
CA GLN A 293 31.03 12.17 4.49
C GLN A 293 31.94 10.94 4.56
N GLU A 294 33.24 11.11 4.79
CA GLU A 294 34.19 10.00 4.94
C GLU A 294 33.90 9.14 6.17
N ALA A 295 33.53 9.74 7.30
CA ALA A 295 33.20 9.01 8.50
C ALA A 295 31.94 8.12 8.31
N LEU A 296 30.94 8.59 7.57
CA LEU A 296 29.70 7.86 7.30
C LEU A 296 29.91 6.67 6.34
N LYS A 297 31.02 6.60 5.60
CA LYS A 297 31.34 5.45 4.72
C LYS A 297 31.86 4.24 5.49
N ALA A 298 32.23 4.39 6.76
CA ALA A 298 32.70 3.28 7.57
C ALA A 298 31.55 2.26 7.80
N PRO A 299 31.83 0.95 7.83
CA PRO A 299 30.80 -0.07 8.04
C PRO A 299 29.94 0.21 9.29
N GLY A 300 28.62 0.20 9.12
CA GLY A 300 27.65 0.46 10.19
C GLY A 300 27.54 1.92 10.67
N ALA A 301 28.40 2.84 10.18
CA ALA A 301 28.39 4.23 10.63
C ALA A 301 27.16 5.00 10.14
N LEU A 302 26.71 4.72 8.94
CA LEU A 302 25.51 5.36 8.38
C LEU A 302 24.23 4.89 9.10
N GLU A 303 24.11 3.61 9.38
CA GLU A 303 23.03 3.03 10.19
C GLU A 303 22.99 3.64 11.58
N GLN A 304 24.16 3.72 12.23
CA GLN A 304 24.27 4.36 13.56
C GLN A 304 23.87 5.82 13.51
N PHE A 305 24.36 6.56 12.50
CA PHE A 305 24.00 7.96 12.33
C PHE A 305 22.48 8.16 12.17
N VAL A 306 21.83 7.30 11.37
CA VAL A 306 20.37 7.38 11.18
C VAL A 306 19.62 7.07 12.47
N ARG A 307 19.99 6.01 13.20
CA ARG A 307 19.39 5.69 14.51
C ARG A 307 19.54 6.83 15.52
N ASP A 308 20.73 7.43 15.60
CA ASP A 308 21.04 8.45 16.60
C ASP A 308 20.46 9.83 16.26
N SER A 309 20.32 10.14 14.96
CA SER A 309 20.04 11.51 14.50
C SER A 309 18.64 11.71 13.91
N ILE A 310 17.92 10.64 13.55
CA ILE A 310 16.61 10.73 12.94
C ILE A 310 15.54 10.20 13.89
N THR A 311 14.61 11.05 14.25
CA THR A 311 13.44 10.66 15.04
C THR A 311 12.34 10.14 14.13
N VAL A 312 12.02 8.86 14.25
CA VAL A 312 10.86 8.27 13.56
C VAL A 312 9.61 8.58 14.38
N LEU A 313 8.62 9.16 13.74
CA LEU A 313 7.35 9.49 14.37
C LEU A 313 6.48 8.24 14.43
N ASP A 314 6.06 7.87 15.63
CA ASP A 314 5.07 6.80 15.85
C ASP A 314 3.66 7.38 15.69
N VAL A 315 3.23 7.53 14.45
CA VAL A 315 1.88 7.94 14.11
C VAL A 315 1.19 6.77 13.43
N PRO A 316 0.15 6.22 14.04
CA PRO A 316 -0.59 5.11 13.45
C PRO A 316 -1.10 5.52 12.08
N TYR A 317 -0.78 4.72 11.07
CA TYR A 317 -1.26 4.95 9.72
C TYR A 317 -0.98 6.36 9.19
N ALA A 318 0.21 6.84 9.45
CA ALA A 318 0.64 8.14 8.96
C ALA A 318 0.43 8.22 7.45
N TRP A 319 0.05 9.39 7.02
CA TRP A 319 -0.03 9.73 5.62
C TRP A 319 1.23 9.25 4.89
N ARG A 320 1.04 8.40 3.89
CA ARG A 320 2.15 7.72 3.18
C ARG A 320 2.85 8.62 2.17
N ILE A 321 2.70 9.95 2.26
CA ILE A 321 3.48 10.86 1.42
C ILE A 321 4.93 10.81 1.91
N PRO A 322 5.85 10.24 1.15
CA PRO A 322 7.24 10.14 1.57
C PRO A 322 7.86 11.53 1.61
N GLN A 323 8.56 11.81 2.69
CA GLN A 323 9.34 13.04 2.80
C GLN A 323 10.55 12.98 1.88
N SER A 324 10.92 14.12 1.28
CA SER A 324 12.14 14.18 0.49
C SER A 324 13.37 13.92 1.38
N PRO A 325 14.44 13.30 0.87
CA PRO A 325 15.66 13.05 1.64
C PRO A 325 16.25 14.33 2.26
N ILE A 326 16.15 15.43 1.53
CA ILE A 326 16.61 16.75 2.00
C ILE A 326 15.79 17.21 3.21
N SER A 327 14.47 17.07 3.16
CA SER A 327 13.59 17.46 4.28
C SER A 327 13.87 16.64 5.53
N VAL A 328 14.14 15.35 5.40
CA VAL A 328 14.52 14.48 6.53
C VAL A 328 15.85 14.92 7.14
N TRP A 329 16.85 15.23 6.33
CA TRP A 329 18.10 15.79 6.84
C TRP A 329 17.91 17.09 7.62
N GLN A 330 17.10 18.01 7.08
CA GLN A 330 16.89 19.32 7.68
C GLN A 330 16.07 19.26 8.98
N THR A 331 15.01 18.45 9.00
CA THR A 331 14.09 18.38 10.14
C THR A 331 14.49 17.36 11.20
N ARG A 332 15.32 16.37 10.85
CA ARG A 332 15.67 15.21 11.68
C ARG A 332 14.47 14.41 12.17
N ARG A 333 13.33 14.52 11.49
CA ARG A 333 12.08 13.88 11.85
C ARG A 333 11.40 13.37 10.59
N CYS A 334 10.91 12.13 10.63
CA CYS A 334 10.20 11.51 9.51
C CYS A 334 9.31 10.37 9.98
N TYR A 335 8.52 9.84 9.06
CA TYR A 335 7.90 8.53 9.20
C TYR A 335 8.88 7.42 8.82
N ALA A 336 8.55 6.16 9.12
CA ALA A 336 9.45 5.03 8.87
C ALA A 336 9.89 4.94 7.40
N ASN A 337 8.97 5.08 6.45
CA ASN A 337 9.33 5.09 5.03
C ASN A 337 10.21 6.28 4.62
N GLY A 338 10.03 7.45 5.23
CA GLY A 338 10.89 8.61 5.01
C GLY A 338 12.32 8.38 5.52
N ARG A 339 12.48 7.66 6.65
CA ARG A 339 13.78 7.19 7.15
C ARG A 339 14.47 6.27 6.15
N ASP A 340 13.72 5.32 5.62
CA ASP A 340 14.24 4.32 4.69
C ASP A 340 14.72 4.98 3.38
N ILE A 341 13.90 5.87 2.81
CA ILE A 341 14.23 6.65 1.61
C ILE A 341 15.47 7.53 1.88
N PHE A 342 15.49 8.20 3.03
CA PHE A 342 16.63 9.04 3.43
C PHE A 342 17.93 8.25 3.54
N PHE A 343 17.90 7.09 4.21
CA PHE A 343 19.07 6.21 4.33
C PHE A 343 19.59 5.79 2.96
N VAL A 344 18.73 5.26 2.09
CA VAL A 344 19.13 4.79 0.76
C VAL A 344 19.68 5.94 -0.10
N SER A 345 19.04 7.11 -0.06
CA SER A 345 19.47 8.29 -0.81
C SER A 345 20.85 8.79 -0.35
N LEU A 346 21.07 8.86 0.96
CA LEU A 346 22.35 9.28 1.52
C LEU A 346 23.44 8.24 1.26
N ALA A 347 23.16 6.94 1.41
CA ALA A 347 24.07 5.84 1.09
C ALA A 347 24.53 5.93 -0.37
N ARG A 348 23.59 6.03 -1.33
CA ARG A 348 23.92 6.17 -2.77
C ARG A 348 24.77 7.41 -3.05
N THR A 349 24.49 8.53 -2.38
CA THR A 349 25.28 9.76 -2.50
C THR A 349 26.72 9.56 -2.03
N LEU A 350 26.93 8.79 -0.98
CA LEU A 350 28.25 8.48 -0.42
C LEU A 350 28.98 7.35 -1.15
N GLY A 351 28.37 6.76 -2.19
CA GLY A 351 28.95 5.65 -2.97
C GLY A 351 28.74 4.28 -2.33
N ILE A 352 27.85 4.17 -1.34
CA ILE A 352 27.42 2.89 -0.75
C ILE A 352 26.24 2.39 -1.57
N GLU A 353 26.34 1.19 -2.14
CA GLU A 353 25.23 0.58 -2.86
C GLU A 353 24.14 0.17 -1.87
N ALA A 354 22.96 0.79 -2.00
CA ALA A 354 21.81 0.60 -1.14
C ALA A 354 20.53 0.58 -1.95
N ARG A 355 19.55 -0.18 -1.45
CA ARG A 355 18.21 -0.28 -2.04
C ARG A 355 17.16 -0.52 -0.98
N LYS A 356 15.92 -0.28 -1.34
CA LYS A 356 14.78 -0.91 -0.69
C LYS A 356 14.50 -2.20 -1.44
N ASP A 357 14.49 -3.34 -0.76
CA ASP A 357 14.24 -4.64 -1.39
C ASP A 357 12.79 -4.68 -1.91
N PRO A 358 12.56 -4.93 -3.21
CA PRO A 358 11.21 -4.85 -3.79
C PRO A 358 10.25 -5.93 -3.24
N VAL A 359 10.78 -7.03 -2.70
CA VAL A 359 9.94 -8.13 -2.18
C VAL A 359 9.57 -7.93 -0.72
N THR A 360 10.55 -7.59 0.12
CA THR A 360 10.35 -7.48 1.58
C THR A 360 10.09 -6.04 2.05
N GLY A 361 10.36 -5.04 1.20
CA GLY A 361 10.33 -3.63 1.57
C GLY A 361 11.46 -3.20 2.52
N LYS A 362 12.38 -4.11 2.89
CA LYS A 362 13.48 -3.80 3.81
C LYS A 362 14.58 -3.02 3.11
N VAL A 363 15.21 -2.13 3.86
CA VAL A 363 16.41 -1.43 3.40
C VAL A 363 17.59 -2.37 3.43
N GLN A 364 18.38 -2.39 2.34
CA GLN A 364 19.53 -3.25 2.20
C GLN A 364 20.74 -2.47 1.67
N THR A 365 21.93 -2.91 2.11
CA THR A 365 23.24 -2.49 1.57
C THR A 365 23.95 -3.66 0.90
N LEU A 366 24.73 -3.40 -0.14
CA LEU A 366 25.51 -4.42 -0.82
C LEU A 366 26.89 -4.56 -0.16
N GLU A 367 27.13 -5.68 0.50
CA GLU A 367 28.40 -5.98 1.13
C GLU A 367 29.03 -7.25 0.53
N SER A 368 30.22 -7.13 -0.02
CA SER A 368 30.95 -8.24 -0.65
C SER A 368 30.12 -9.01 -1.68
N GLY A 369 29.25 -8.31 -2.44
CA GLY A 369 28.39 -8.90 -3.46
C GLY A 369 27.10 -9.56 -2.93
N VAL A 370 26.77 -9.39 -1.65
CA VAL A 370 25.56 -9.92 -1.03
C VAL A 370 24.73 -8.76 -0.45
N TRP A 371 23.45 -8.73 -0.75
CA TRP A 371 22.51 -7.78 -0.14
C TRP A 371 22.21 -8.18 1.30
N LYS A 372 22.42 -7.25 2.24
CA LYS A 372 22.15 -7.41 3.67
C LYS A 372 21.18 -6.37 4.16
N ASP A 373 20.30 -6.77 5.05
CA ASP A 373 19.35 -5.85 5.68
C ASP A 373 20.12 -4.83 6.54
N ALA A 374 19.84 -3.54 6.35
CA ALA A 374 20.44 -2.46 7.14
C ALA A 374 19.80 -2.41 8.55
N ALA A 375 20.63 -2.26 9.58
CA ALA A 375 20.18 -2.21 10.97
C ALA A 375 19.70 -0.79 11.33
N LEU A 376 18.51 -0.40 10.85
CA LEU A 376 17.91 0.92 11.11
C LEU A 376 17.07 0.99 12.39
N GLU A 377 16.86 -0.13 13.04
CA GLU A 377 16.14 -0.27 14.33
C GLU A 377 17.03 -0.99 15.35
N ASP A 378 16.78 -0.76 16.64
CA ASP A 378 17.57 -1.38 17.70
C ASP A 378 17.35 -2.90 17.85
N SER A 379 16.36 -3.47 17.18
CA SER A 379 16.11 -4.91 17.14
C SER A 379 16.90 -5.57 16.01
N SER A 380 18.05 -6.14 16.34
CA SER A 380 18.69 -7.14 15.48
C SER A 380 17.84 -8.41 15.46
N GLU A 381 16.94 -8.55 14.48
CA GLU A 381 16.47 -9.90 14.15
C GLU A 381 17.69 -10.72 13.69
N PRO A 382 17.87 -11.95 14.23
CA PRO A 382 18.95 -12.80 13.78
C PRO A 382 18.86 -13.02 12.26
N GLU A 383 20.01 -13.07 11.58
CA GLU A 383 20.07 -13.40 10.15
C GLU A 383 19.48 -14.80 9.94
N GLY A 384 18.18 -14.86 9.59
CA GLY A 384 17.49 -16.11 9.28
C GLY A 384 17.90 -16.64 7.91
N GLY A 385 17.94 -17.96 7.76
CA GLY A 385 18.18 -18.62 6.49
C GLY A 385 16.99 -18.46 5.52
N TYR A 386 17.23 -18.77 4.24
CA TYR A 386 16.19 -18.80 3.22
C TYR A 386 15.71 -20.23 2.97
N GLY A 387 14.42 -20.40 2.74
CA GLY A 387 13.80 -21.59 2.18
C GLY A 387 13.09 -21.26 0.87
N THR A 388 12.53 -22.27 0.22
CA THR A 388 11.79 -22.12 -1.02
C THR A 388 10.31 -22.31 -0.80
N LEU A 389 9.48 -21.35 -1.17
CA LEU A 389 8.05 -21.50 -1.31
C LEU A 389 7.71 -21.88 -2.75
N ARG A 390 6.91 -22.92 -2.92
CA ARG A 390 6.26 -23.24 -4.19
C ARG A 390 4.76 -23.23 -3.98
N LEU A 391 4.03 -22.49 -4.80
CA LEU A 391 2.59 -22.55 -4.84
C LEU A 391 2.16 -23.61 -5.86
N SER A 392 1.09 -24.32 -5.55
CA SER A 392 0.35 -25.18 -6.48
C SER A 392 -1.06 -24.64 -6.67
N TYR A 393 -1.61 -24.75 -7.85
CA TYR A 393 -2.97 -24.32 -8.17
C TYR A 393 -3.64 -25.32 -9.11
N HIS A 394 -4.79 -25.85 -8.71
CA HIS A 394 -5.56 -26.84 -9.48
C HIS A 394 -7.00 -26.37 -9.74
N GLY A 395 -7.30 -25.12 -9.40
CA GLY A 395 -8.64 -24.58 -9.51
C GLY A 395 -9.03 -24.17 -10.93
N ALA A 396 -10.35 -24.03 -11.15
CA ALA A 396 -10.94 -23.63 -12.40
C ALA A 396 -11.60 -22.24 -12.38
N VAL A 397 -11.48 -21.51 -11.26
CA VAL A 397 -12.12 -20.19 -11.09
C VAL A 397 -11.44 -19.15 -11.96
N VAL A 398 -10.12 -19.17 -12.00
CA VAL A 398 -9.27 -18.34 -12.85
C VAL A 398 -8.21 -19.23 -13.48
N SER A 399 -7.91 -19.06 -14.76
CA SER A 399 -6.95 -19.93 -15.46
C SER A 399 -5.49 -19.70 -15.05
N ASP A 400 -5.12 -18.46 -14.79
CA ASP A 400 -3.81 -18.05 -14.31
C ASP A 400 -4.00 -16.94 -13.24
N PRO A 401 -4.01 -17.29 -11.93
CA PRO A 401 -4.14 -16.30 -10.88
C PRO A 401 -2.99 -15.30 -10.87
N GLU A 402 -3.29 -14.04 -10.62
CA GLU A 402 -2.32 -12.96 -10.55
C GLU A 402 -2.12 -12.51 -9.11
N TYR A 403 -0.88 -12.23 -8.75
CA TYR A 403 -0.52 -11.61 -7.49
C TYR A 403 -1.21 -10.25 -7.37
N TYR A 404 -1.56 -9.80 -6.21
CA TYR A 404 -2.44 -8.68 -5.88
C TYR A 404 -3.90 -8.86 -6.33
N SER A 405 -4.18 -9.29 -7.56
CA SER A 405 -5.55 -9.43 -8.05
C SER A 405 -6.32 -10.55 -7.35
N HIS A 406 -5.67 -11.70 -7.19
CA HIS A 406 -6.31 -12.93 -6.73
C HIS A 406 -5.70 -13.49 -5.45
N PHE A 407 -4.45 -13.21 -5.18
CA PHE A 407 -3.76 -13.66 -3.97
C PHE A 407 -2.60 -12.75 -3.58
N THR A 408 -2.24 -12.81 -2.30
CA THR A 408 -1.07 -12.13 -1.74
C THR A 408 -0.39 -13.00 -0.69
N ILE A 409 0.87 -12.71 -0.43
CA ILE A 409 1.66 -13.37 0.61
C ILE A 409 2.10 -12.28 1.59
N SER A 410 1.81 -12.48 2.87
CA SER A 410 2.28 -11.61 3.94
C SER A 410 3.17 -12.39 4.90
N ARG A 411 4.24 -11.78 5.38
CA ARG A 411 5.02 -12.32 6.50
C ARG A 411 4.37 -11.90 7.81
N LEU A 412 4.24 -12.81 8.76
CA LEU A 412 3.72 -12.50 10.09
C LEU A 412 4.87 -12.07 10.99
N GLU A 413 4.93 -10.78 11.34
CA GLU A 413 5.96 -10.21 12.22
C GLU A 413 5.29 -9.63 13.48
N ASN A 414 5.67 -10.11 14.65
CA ASN A 414 5.08 -9.67 15.93
C ASN A 414 3.53 -9.73 15.98
N GLY A 415 2.94 -10.75 15.34
CA GLY A 415 1.48 -10.88 15.25
C GLY A 415 0.81 -9.99 14.20
N VAL A 416 1.59 -9.30 13.36
CA VAL A 416 1.11 -8.36 12.34
C VAL A 416 1.50 -8.85 10.94
N PRO A 417 0.55 -8.98 10.00
CA PRO A 417 0.86 -9.29 8.60
C PRO A 417 1.61 -8.14 7.93
N GLN A 418 2.74 -8.45 7.29
CA GLN A 418 3.52 -7.55 6.44
C GLN A 418 3.45 -8.06 5.01
N LEU A 419 2.79 -7.32 4.13
CA LEU A 419 2.61 -7.69 2.73
C LEU A 419 3.97 -7.74 2.02
N LEU A 420 4.21 -8.80 1.25
CA LEU A 420 5.35 -8.90 0.36
C LEU A 420 4.97 -8.33 -1.02
N SER A 421 5.89 -7.57 -1.61
CA SER A 421 5.73 -7.07 -2.97
C SER A 421 6.41 -8.02 -3.96
N PHE A 422 5.68 -8.41 -5.00
CA PHE A 422 6.18 -9.17 -6.14
C PHE A 422 5.86 -8.43 -7.43
N ASP A 423 6.14 -7.12 -7.43
CA ASP A 423 5.93 -6.26 -8.58
C ASP A 423 7.07 -6.44 -9.58
N ASP A 424 6.73 -6.61 -10.86
CA ASP A 424 7.72 -6.79 -11.94
C ASP A 424 8.22 -5.44 -12.49
N GLY A 425 7.87 -4.33 -11.84
CA GLY A 425 8.30 -2.99 -12.21
C GLY A 425 7.58 -2.42 -13.45
N GLU A 426 6.62 -3.14 -14.01
CA GLU A 426 5.76 -2.60 -15.07
C GLU A 426 4.63 -1.77 -14.47
N LEU A 427 4.49 -0.57 -14.98
CA LEU A 427 3.50 0.40 -14.55
C LEU A 427 2.08 -0.16 -14.66
N TYR A 428 1.42 -0.23 -13.52
CA TYR A 428 -0.01 -0.13 -13.31
C TYR A 428 -0.90 -0.61 -14.48
N THR A 429 -0.82 -1.87 -14.79
CA THR A 429 -1.83 -2.52 -15.65
C THR A 429 -2.93 -3.21 -14.82
N GLY A 430 -2.90 -3.07 -13.49
CA GLY A 430 -3.89 -3.63 -12.57
C GLY A 430 -3.72 -5.11 -12.26
N GLY A 431 -2.64 -5.74 -12.71
CA GLY A 431 -2.27 -7.10 -12.40
C GLY A 431 -0.82 -7.21 -11.95
N GLY A 432 -0.54 -8.06 -10.96
CA GLY A 432 0.81 -8.41 -10.53
C GLY A 432 1.37 -9.58 -11.33
N SER A 433 2.47 -10.15 -10.84
CA SER A 433 3.09 -11.33 -11.47
C SER A 433 2.11 -12.51 -11.56
N SER A 434 2.02 -13.12 -12.74
CA SER A 434 1.19 -14.30 -12.97
C SER A 434 1.69 -15.48 -12.14
N PHE A 435 0.76 -16.33 -11.69
CA PHE A 435 1.08 -17.55 -10.97
C PHE A 435 2.05 -18.45 -11.77
N ASN A 436 1.75 -18.68 -13.03
CA ASN A 436 2.55 -19.54 -13.90
C ASN A 436 3.94 -18.98 -14.16
N ALA A 437 4.09 -17.67 -14.31
CA ALA A 437 5.37 -17.06 -14.59
C ALA A 437 6.32 -17.10 -13.39
N ARG A 438 5.83 -16.93 -12.17
CA ARG A 438 6.70 -16.70 -11.01
C ARG A 438 6.56 -17.75 -9.90
N PHE A 439 5.36 -18.11 -9.52
CA PHE A 439 5.12 -18.85 -8.27
C PHE A 439 5.11 -20.37 -8.42
N SER A 440 4.87 -20.90 -9.61
CA SER A 440 4.92 -22.35 -9.90
C SER A 440 6.34 -22.91 -9.82
N GLY A 441 7.36 -22.11 -10.15
CA GLY A 441 8.78 -22.49 -10.16
C GLY A 441 9.42 -22.54 -8.79
N GLY A 442 8.83 -21.89 -7.79
CA GLY A 442 9.38 -21.69 -6.45
C GLY A 442 10.13 -20.37 -6.31
N ILE A 443 9.89 -19.70 -5.17
CA ILE A 443 10.49 -18.41 -4.80
C ILE A 443 11.24 -18.54 -3.49
N PRO A 444 12.42 -17.89 -3.33
CA PRO A 444 13.11 -17.85 -2.06
C PRO A 444 12.41 -16.89 -1.10
N LEU A 445 12.14 -17.34 0.11
CA LEU A 445 11.64 -16.53 1.21
C LEU A 445 12.52 -16.73 2.45
N LYS A 446 12.68 -15.68 3.25
CA LYS A 446 13.37 -15.76 4.55
C LYS A 446 12.59 -16.68 5.48
N GLU A 447 13.27 -17.35 6.42
CA GLU A 447 12.60 -18.18 7.43
C GLU A 447 11.57 -17.34 8.21
N GLY A 448 10.45 -17.97 8.55
CA GLY A 448 9.39 -17.32 9.32
C GLY A 448 8.02 -17.89 9.02
N THR A 449 7.02 -17.25 9.62
CA THR A 449 5.61 -17.56 9.40
C THR A 449 5.03 -16.64 8.36
N TYR A 450 4.21 -17.19 7.50
CA TYR A 450 3.58 -16.48 6.38
C TYR A 450 2.09 -16.76 6.30
N ILE A 451 1.39 -15.85 5.64
CA ILE A 451 -0.04 -15.96 5.34
C ILE A 451 -0.22 -15.84 3.83
N LEU A 452 -0.82 -16.83 3.22
CA LEU A 452 -1.35 -16.77 1.87
C LEU A 452 -2.82 -16.34 1.97
N THR A 453 -3.13 -15.16 1.47
CA THR A 453 -4.50 -14.65 1.33
C THR A 453 -4.92 -14.83 -0.11
N SER A 454 -6.11 -15.38 -0.38
CA SER A 454 -6.61 -15.58 -1.73
C SER A 454 -8.12 -15.41 -1.81
N GLY A 455 -8.60 -14.90 -2.96
CA GLY A 455 -10.03 -14.73 -3.21
C GLY A 455 -10.29 -14.21 -4.62
N ALA A 456 -11.45 -14.52 -5.15
CA ALA A 456 -11.91 -14.00 -6.44
C ALA A 456 -13.27 -13.30 -6.22
N ARG A 457 -13.40 -12.07 -6.73
CA ARG A 457 -14.64 -11.31 -6.61
C ARG A 457 -15.72 -11.91 -7.50
N LEU A 458 -16.88 -12.15 -6.92
CA LEU A 458 -18.06 -12.66 -7.61
C LEU A 458 -18.86 -11.52 -8.27
N GLU A 459 -19.80 -11.86 -9.15
CA GLU A 459 -20.66 -10.90 -9.86
C GLU A 459 -21.49 -9.98 -8.93
N ASP A 460 -21.88 -10.49 -7.76
CA ASP A 460 -22.60 -9.72 -6.74
C ASP A 460 -21.68 -8.83 -5.88
N GLY A 461 -20.37 -8.83 -6.18
CA GLY A 461 -19.36 -8.08 -5.48
C GLY A 461 -18.83 -8.75 -4.21
N SER A 462 -19.43 -9.87 -3.77
CA SER A 462 -18.92 -10.65 -2.63
C SER A 462 -17.59 -11.35 -2.99
N VAL A 463 -16.80 -11.65 -1.95
CA VAL A 463 -15.53 -12.33 -2.14
C VAL A 463 -15.38 -13.47 -1.14
N PRO A 464 -15.36 -14.73 -1.61
CA PRO A 464 -15.02 -15.87 -0.80
C PRO A 464 -13.50 -15.94 -0.62
N VAL A 465 -12.99 -15.44 0.53
CA VAL A 465 -11.57 -15.35 0.84
C VAL A 465 -11.10 -16.59 1.58
N THR A 466 -9.87 -17.00 1.32
CA THR A 466 -9.15 -18.04 2.07
C THR A 466 -7.86 -17.49 2.64
N LEU A 467 -7.62 -17.70 3.94
CA LEU A 467 -6.36 -17.41 4.62
C LEU A 467 -5.68 -18.74 4.97
N GLN A 468 -4.40 -18.87 4.63
CA GLN A 468 -3.60 -20.05 4.98
C GLN A 468 -2.31 -19.62 5.64
N PHE A 469 -2.02 -20.17 6.81
CA PHE A 469 -0.75 -19.98 7.49
C PHE A 469 0.22 -21.08 7.11
N PHE A 470 1.48 -20.72 6.90
CA PHE A 470 2.53 -21.70 6.62
C PHE A 470 3.89 -21.17 7.11
N ASN A 471 4.83 -22.09 7.28
CA ASN A 471 6.19 -21.79 7.72
C ASN A 471 7.20 -22.00 6.60
N ILE A 472 8.18 -21.13 6.53
CA ILE A 472 9.40 -21.30 5.75
C ILE A 472 10.53 -21.63 6.72
N SER A 473 11.21 -22.76 6.49
CA SER A 473 12.39 -23.17 7.24
C SER A 473 13.65 -23.05 6.37
N PRO A 474 14.82 -22.74 6.97
CA PRO A 474 16.09 -22.62 6.23
C PRO A 474 16.41 -23.88 5.42
N GLY A 475 16.72 -23.72 4.12
CA GLY A 475 16.99 -24.83 3.21
C GLY A 475 15.80 -25.74 2.89
N GLY A 476 14.63 -25.45 3.47
CA GLY A 476 13.42 -26.24 3.27
C GLY A 476 12.70 -25.91 1.94
N ASN A 477 11.85 -26.85 1.49
CA ASN A 477 10.90 -26.66 0.42
C ASN A 477 9.49 -26.74 0.99
N THR A 478 8.77 -25.63 0.99
CA THR A 478 7.38 -25.54 1.43
C THR A 478 6.48 -25.48 0.20
N VAL A 479 5.51 -26.38 0.11
CA VAL A 479 4.50 -26.37 -0.96
C VAL A 479 3.16 -25.98 -0.34
N VAL A 480 2.52 -24.95 -0.88
CA VAL A 480 1.22 -24.46 -0.42
C VAL A 480 0.26 -24.44 -1.61
N GLU A 481 -0.93 -24.95 -1.42
CA GLU A 481 -1.96 -24.92 -2.45
C GLU A 481 -2.74 -23.60 -2.39
N LEU A 482 -2.86 -22.93 -3.52
CA LEU A 482 -3.66 -21.72 -3.69
C LEU A 482 -5.12 -22.11 -3.91
N TYR A 483 -6.00 -21.70 -3.00
CA TYR A 483 -7.42 -21.94 -3.09
C TYR A 483 -8.17 -20.70 -3.52
N LEU A 484 -8.81 -20.75 -4.71
CA LEU A 484 -9.79 -19.76 -5.13
C LEU A 484 -11.18 -20.40 -5.08
N ARG A 485 -12.04 -19.89 -4.19
CA ARG A 485 -13.41 -20.40 -4.04
C ARG A 485 -14.36 -19.67 -4.99
N GLY A 486 -15.24 -20.45 -5.68
CA GLY A 486 -16.31 -19.93 -6.54
C GLY A 486 -17.68 -19.88 -5.85
N LYS A 487 -18.74 -19.56 -6.61
CA LYS A 487 -20.13 -19.64 -6.15
C LYS A 487 -20.45 -21.08 -5.70
N GLY A 488 -20.91 -21.24 -4.47
CA GLY A 488 -21.41 -22.52 -3.93
C GLY A 488 -20.67 -23.06 -2.72
N GLY A 489 -19.55 -22.46 -2.33
CA GLY A 489 -18.77 -22.84 -1.15
C GLY A 489 -18.83 -21.83 -0.03
N LEU A 490 -19.99 -21.23 0.26
CA LEU A 490 -20.15 -20.25 1.36
C LEU A 490 -19.82 -20.90 2.70
N ALA A 491 -18.58 -20.76 3.15
CA ALA A 491 -18.22 -21.05 4.53
C ALA A 491 -18.67 -19.88 5.41
N ARG A 492 -19.36 -20.20 6.50
CA ARG A 492 -19.66 -19.20 7.53
C ARG A 492 -18.34 -18.66 8.07
N SER A 493 -18.21 -17.34 8.18
CA SER A 493 -17.00 -16.73 8.70
C SER A 493 -16.73 -17.19 10.12
N LEU A 494 -15.49 -17.57 10.36
CA LEU A 494 -15.02 -17.95 11.66
C LEU A 494 -14.12 -16.84 12.20
N ARG A 495 -14.18 -16.64 13.50
CA ARG A 495 -13.20 -15.83 14.23
C ARG A 495 -11.99 -16.71 14.50
N TYR A 496 -10.82 -16.15 14.34
CA TYR A 496 -9.57 -16.79 14.72
C TYR A 496 -9.03 -16.14 15.99
N GLY A 497 -8.53 -16.97 16.91
CA GLY A 497 -8.02 -16.54 18.21
C GLY A 497 -8.14 -17.68 19.21
N ALA A 498 -7.90 -17.46 20.50
CA ALA A 498 -7.97 -18.48 21.54
C ALA A 498 -9.33 -19.23 21.63
N ASP A 499 -10.39 -18.67 21.06
CA ASP A 499 -11.73 -19.29 21.00
C ASP A 499 -12.02 -20.03 19.69
N ALA A 500 -11.06 -20.09 18.77
CA ALA A 500 -11.27 -20.78 17.50
C ALA A 500 -11.44 -22.29 17.79
N ASP A 501 -12.69 -22.79 17.67
CA ASP A 501 -12.94 -24.23 17.69
C ASP A 501 -12.45 -24.82 16.36
N PRO A 502 -11.42 -25.67 16.37
CA PRO A 502 -10.88 -26.29 15.15
C PRO A 502 -11.95 -27.06 14.36
N ALA A 503 -12.98 -27.59 15.04
CA ALA A 503 -14.10 -28.29 14.39
C ALA A 503 -15.04 -27.37 13.60
N ARG A 504 -14.95 -26.04 13.80
CA ARG A 504 -15.71 -25.03 13.06
C ARG A 504 -14.93 -24.41 11.91
N VAL A 505 -13.64 -24.69 11.80
CA VAL A 505 -12.84 -24.37 10.61
C VAL A 505 -13.25 -25.37 9.53
N THR A 506 -14.14 -24.97 8.64
CA THR A 506 -14.55 -25.84 7.54
C THR A 506 -13.34 -26.09 6.65
N SER A 507 -12.92 -27.36 6.55
CA SER A 507 -11.96 -27.77 5.53
C SER A 507 -12.50 -27.34 4.16
N VAL A 508 -11.73 -26.54 3.45
CA VAL A 508 -12.02 -26.23 2.04
C VAL A 508 -11.73 -27.52 1.27
N GLN A 509 -12.75 -28.36 1.09
CA GLN A 509 -12.63 -29.47 0.15
C GLN A 509 -12.74 -28.86 -1.25
N ALA A 510 -11.68 -29.05 -2.04
CA ALA A 510 -11.71 -28.78 -3.47
C ALA A 510 -12.86 -29.61 -4.11
N GLN A 511 -13.81 -28.91 -4.73
CA GLN A 511 -14.68 -29.48 -5.73
C GLN A 511 -14.21 -29.05 -7.10
#